data_6d9d25ba688f5e073cdc9206edac4a35
#
_entry.id   6d9d25ba688f5e073cdc9206edac4a35
#
_cell.length_a   1.000
_cell.length_b   1.000
_cell.length_c   1.000
_cell.angle_alpha   90.00
_cell.angle_beta   90.00
_cell.angle_gamma   90.00
#
_symmetry.space_group_name_H-M   'P 1'
#
loop_
_entity.id
_entity.type
_entity.pdbx_description
1 polymer ?
#
loop_
_entity_poly.entity_id
_entity_poly.type
_entity_poly.pdbx_seq_one_letter_code
_entity_poly.pdbx_strand_id
1 'polypeptide(L)'
;MRNAIPREAFGTVTVPAANADKFLAKVKEYEEIFKAELSAKEPNLTFFAEETALPQNVMPVKVQYNLINAIKACPNGAMRMIDSMPDTVETSNNLAIVKGGEGKIEIYMLMRSSVETAKMSLAQVVQSVFELAEANKINFTGEYPGWKPNPDSAIRKEMEEVYMKLYGKKPEIMAIHAGLECGILGSAYPHW
;
A
#
# COMPACT_ATOMS: atom_id res chain seq x y z
N MET A 1 8.59 -5.94 5.37
CA MET A 1 8.81 -6.00 3.89
C MET A 1 7.88 -5.00 3.22
N ARG A 2 8.33 -4.25 2.19
CA ARG A 2 7.45 -3.32 1.45
C ARG A 2 6.30 -4.04 0.69
N ASN A 3 6.50 -5.30 0.36
CA ASN A 3 5.53 -6.14 -0.34
C ASN A 3 4.61 -6.95 0.60
N ALA A 4 4.37 -6.45 1.80
CA ALA A 4 3.48 -7.07 2.77
C ALA A 4 2.60 -6.00 3.40
N ILE A 5 1.33 -6.34 3.62
CA ILE A 5 0.39 -5.48 4.36
C ILE A 5 0.85 -5.42 5.82
N PRO A 6 0.90 -4.23 6.45
CA PRO A 6 1.23 -4.10 7.86
C PRO A 6 0.26 -4.90 8.73
N ARG A 7 0.79 -5.73 9.63
CA ARG A 7 -0.02 -6.51 10.58
C ARG A 7 -0.13 -5.86 11.94
N GLU A 8 0.88 -5.10 12.33
CA GLU A 8 1.05 -4.59 13.67
C GLU A 8 1.54 -3.14 13.60
N ALA A 9 1.09 -2.33 14.54
CA ALA A 9 1.59 -0.97 14.72
C ALA A 9 1.77 -0.69 16.21
N PHE A 10 2.89 -0.09 16.55
CA PHE A 10 3.22 0.32 17.91
C PHE A 10 3.56 1.81 17.92
N GLY A 11 3.04 2.52 18.91
CA GLY A 11 3.33 3.94 19.09
C GLY A 11 3.43 4.27 20.57
N THR A 12 4.53 4.91 20.99
CA THR A 12 4.67 5.47 22.33
C THR A 12 4.25 6.93 22.28
N VAL A 13 3.29 7.29 23.12
CA VAL A 13 2.77 8.65 23.24
C VAL A 13 2.89 9.16 24.67
N THR A 14 3.09 10.45 24.84
CA THR A 14 3.02 11.09 26.15
C THR A 14 1.67 11.76 26.33
N VAL A 15 1.04 11.49 27.46
CA VAL A 15 -0.26 12.05 27.83
C VAL A 15 -0.13 12.74 29.19
N PRO A 16 -0.67 13.97 29.38
CA PRO A 16 -0.72 14.58 30.70
C PRO A 16 -1.44 13.65 31.69
N ALA A 17 -0.90 13.48 32.90
CA ALA A 17 -1.47 12.59 33.93
C ALA A 17 -2.98 12.82 34.15
N ALA A 18 -3.42 14.08 34.16
CA ALA A 18 -4.83 14.44 34.31
C ALA A 18 -5.73 13.92 33.15
N ASN A 19 -5.18 13.48 32.06
CA ASN A 19 -5.90 12.99 30.89
C ASN A 19 -5.69 11.48 30.64
N ALA A 20 -4.95 10.77 31.49
CA ALA A 20 -4.61 9.36 31.31
C ALA A 20 -5.88 8.49 31.18
N ASP A 21 -6.80 8.59 32.14
CA ASP A 21 -8.05 7.81 32.12
C ASP A 21 -8.90 8.11 30.88
N LYS A 22 -8.95 9.38 30.48
CA LYS A 22 -9.66 9.82 29.28
C LYS A 22 -9.06 9.20 28.00
N PHE A 23 -7.74 9.14 27.97
CA PHE A 23 -7.01 8.53 26.84
C PHE A 23 -7.29 7.02 26.77
N LEU A 24 -7.19 6.30 27.89
CA LEU A 24 -7.46 4.86 27.96
C LEU A 24 -8.92 4.55 27.58
N ALA A 25 -9.87 5.35 28.07
CA ALA A 25 -11.27 5.21 27.68
C ALA A 25 -11.47 5.38 26.17
N LYS A 26 -10.75 6.35 25.56
CA LYS A 26 -10.81 6.59 24.13
C LYS A 26 -10.20 5.44 23.30
N VAL A 27 -9.10 4.87 23.79
CA VAL A 27 -8.49 3.67 23.15
C VAL A 27 -9.48 2.51 23.14
N LYS A 28 -10.16 2.27 24.26
CA LYS A 28 -11.18 1.21 24.37
C LYS A 28 -12.37 1.45 23.43
N GLU A 29 -12.84 2.70 23.33
CA GLU A 29 -13.90 3.07 22.39
C GLU A 29 -13.50 2.75 20.93
N TYR A 30 -12.26 3.07 20.54
CA TYR A 30 -11.75 2.76 19.21
C TYR A 30 -11.53 1.25 19.00
N GLU A 31 -11.17 0.50 20.02
CA GLU A 31 -11.10 -0.97 19.91
C GLU A 31 -12.47 -1.54 19.54
N GLU A 32 -13.54 -1.09 20.18
CA GLU A 32 -14.92 -1.51 19.91
C GLU A 32 -15.35 -1.15 18.48
N ILE A 33 -15.02 0.07 18.03
CA ILE A 33 -15.30 0.53 16.66
C ILE A 33 -14.56 -0.36 15.63
N PHE A 34 -13.27 -0.57 15.80
CA PHE A 34 -12.49 -1.38 14.86
C PHE A 34 -12.94 -2.85 14.82
N LYS A 35 -13.28 -3.42 15.97
CA LYS A 35 -13.86 -4.78 16.03
C LYS A 35 -15.21 -4.85 15.32
N ALA A 36 -16.08 -3.86 15.49
CA ALA A 36 -17.37 -3.81 14.82
C ALA A 36 -17.23 -3.73 13.29
N GLU A 37 -16.29 -2.92 12.80
CA GLU A 37 -16.06 -2.72 11.37
C GLU A 37 -15.34 -3.89 10.69
N LEU A 38 -14.38 -4.52 11.38
CA LEU A 38 -13.41 -5.44 10.75
C LEU A 38 -13.57 -6.91 11.17
N SER A 39 -14.46 -7.23 12.11
CA SER A 39 -14.58 -8.58 12.70
C SER A 39 -14.78 -9.72 11.69
N ALA A 40 -15.43 -9.46 10.58
CA ALA A 40 -15.66 -10.48 9.54
C ALA A 40 -14.35 -10.96 8.86
N LYS A 41 -13.32 -10.11 8.78
CA LYS A 41 -12.02 -10.42 8.16
C LYS A 41 -10.90 -10.52 9.18
N GLU A 42 -11.01 -9.81 10.30
CA GLU A 42 -9.97 -9.67 11.33
C GLU A 42 -10.53 -10.04 12.71
N PRO A 43 -10.97 -11.29 12.94
CA PRO A 43 -11.61 -11.71 14.20
C PRO A 43 -10.68 -11.62 15.42
N ASN A 44 -9.38 -11.60 15.20
CA ASN A 44 -8.36 -11.54 16.26
C ASN A 44 -7.76 -10.14 16.43
N LEU A 45 -8.39 -9.10 15.87
CA LEU A 45 -7.92 -7.72 16.01
C LEU A 45 -7.91 -7.30 17.49
N THR A 46 -6.80 -6.73 17.92
CA THR A 46 -6.63 -6.12 19.25
C THR A 46 -6.17 -4.68 19.08
N PHE A 47 -6.69 -3.78 19.90
CA PHE A 47 -6.26 -2.40 19.98
C PHE A 47 -6.28 -1.96 21.44
N PHE A 48 -5.12 -1.71 22.03
CA PHE A 48 -5.02 -1.38 23.46
C PHE A 48 -3.86 -0.42 23.70
N ALA A 49 -3.84 0.15 24.91
CA ALA A 49 -2.72 0.94 25.40
C ALA A 49 -2.33 0.43 26.80
N GLU A 50 -1.04 0.47 27.07
CA GLU A 50 -0.46 0.15 28.37
C GLU A 50 0.56 1.22 28.78
N GLU A 51 0.75 1.39 30.07
CA GLU A 51 1.77 2.29 30.59
C GLU A 51 3.16 1.74 30.33
N THR A 52 4.08 2.62 29.96
CA THR A 52 5.48 2.28 29.76
C THR A 52 6.38 3.39 30.31
N ALA A 53 7.68 3.17 30.33
CA ALA A 53 8.65 4.18 30.71
C ALA A 53 8.55 5.42 29.82
N LEU A 54 8.70 6.59 30.41
CA LEU A 54 8.72 7.85 29.67
C LEU A 54 9.89 7.85 28.68
N PRO A 55 9.62 8.20 27.41
CA PRO A 55 10.68 8.33 26.41
C PRO A 55 11.59 9.52 26.76
N GLN A 56 12.88 9.43 26.44
CA GLN A 56 13.82 10.53 26.63
C GLN A 56 13.50 11.75 25.76
N ASN A 57 12.96 11.50 24.55
CA ASN A 57 12.60 12.53 23.61
C ASN A 57 11.23 12.22 22.99
N VAL A 58 10.51 13.26 22.63
CA VAL A 58 9.26 13.17 21.88
C VAL A 58 9.39 13.95 20.57
N MET A 59 8.60 13.56 19.61
CA MET A 59 8.50 14.25 18.34
C MET A 59 7.97 15.69 18.54
N PRO A 60 8.55 16.71 17.88
CA PRO A 60 7.97 18.05 17.88
C PRO A 60 6.51 18.03 17.40
N VAL A 61 5.65 18.83 18.04
CA VAL A 61 4.21 18.84 17.74
C VAL A 61 3.92 19.07 16.26
N LYS A 62 4.64 19.97 15.60
CA LYS A 62 4.50 20.23 14.17
C LYS A 62 4.80 18.99 13.33
N VAL A 63 5.87 18.27 13.65
CA VAL A 63 6.27 17.05 12.95
C VAL A 63 5.24 15.94 13.17
N GLN A 64 4.75 15.79 14.40
CA GLN A 64 3.67 14.86 14.72
C GLN A 64 2.41 15.16 13.92
N TYR A 65 1.99 16.42 13.88
CA TYR A 65 0.81 16.87 13.14
C TYR A 65 0.97 16.55 11.63
N ASN A 66 2.10 16.92 11.03
CA ASN A 66 2.38 16.68 9.64
C ASN A 66 2.40 15.17 9.32
N LEU A 67 3.06 14.36 10.16
CA LEU A 67 3.13 12.91 10.00
C LEU A 67 1.76 12.25 10.01
N ILE A 68 0.93 12.57 11.02
CA ILE A 68 -0.41 11.99 11.15
C ILE A 68 -1.27 12.34 9.93
N ASN A 69 -1.25 13.61 9.51
CA ASN A 69 -2.00 14.05 8.35
C ASN A 69 -1.48 13.41 7.05
N ALA A 70 -0.16 13.28 6.88
CA ALA A 70 0.42 12.63 5.71
C ALA A 70 0.03 11.15 5.63
N ILE A 71 0.13 10.40 6.73
CA ILE A 71 -0.29 9.00 6.78
C ILE A 71 -1.78 8.87 6.44
N LYS A 72 -2.60 9.75 6.99
CA LYS A 72 -4.06 9.72 6.79
C LYS A 72 -4.47 10.12 5.37
N ALA A 73 -3.77 11.06 4.75
CA ALA A 73 -4.04 11.55 3.40
C ALA A 73 -3.39 10.67 2.31
N CYS A 74 -2.36 9.89 2.66
CA CYS A 74 -1.63 9.05 1.70
C CYS A 74 -2.56 7.97 1.12
N PRO A 75 -2.69 7.89 -0.22
CA PRO A 75 -3.42 6.82 -0.85
C PRO A 75 -2.86 5.45 -0.43
N ASN A 76 -3.72 4.53 -0.01
CA ASN A 76 -3.33 3.18 0.41
C ASN A 76 -4.39 2.15 -0.02
N GLY A 77 -3.96 1.00 -0.53
CA GLY A 77 -4.83 -0.04 -1.06
C GLY A 77 -4.98 0.02 -2.58
N ALA A 78 -6.06 -0.57 -3.10
CA ALA A 78 -6.39 -0.54 -4.52
C ALA A 78 -6.98 0.83 -4.91
N MET A 79 -6.33 1.50 -5.85
CA MET A 79 -6.76 2.82 -6.37
C MET A 79 -7.63 2.67 -7.61
N ARG A 80 -7.35 1.68 -8.45
CA ARG A 80 -8.09 1.40 -9.67
C ARG A 80 -8.08 -0.10 -10.00
N MET A 81 -9.19 -0.57 -10.55
CA MET A 81 -9.36 -1.93 -11.05
C MET A 81 -9.18 -1.96 -12.56
N ILE A 82 -8.90 -3.12 -13.15
CA ILE A 82 -8.83 -3.31 -14.60
C ILE A 82 -10.26 -3.41 -15.14
N ASP A 83 -10.67 -2.51 -16.04
CA ASP A 83 -12.03 -2.46 -16.58
C ASP A 83 -12.48 -3.78 -17.23
N SER A 84 -11.58 -4.45 -17.96
CA SER A 84 -11.85 -5.74 -18.61
C SER A 84 -11.74 -6.95 -17.67
N MET A 85 -11.29 -6.76 -16.43
CA MET A 85 -11.06 -7.79 -15.40
C MET A 85 -11.39 -7.19 -14.02
N PRO A 86 -12.67 -7.03 -13.66
CA PRO A 86 -13.10 -6.23 -12.50
C PRO A 86 -12.55 -6.69 -11.14
N ASP A 87 -12.20 -7.96 -11.02
CA ASP A 87 -11.60 -8.52 -9.80
C ASP A 87 -10.08 -8.37 -9.73
N THR A 88 -9.47 -7.74 -10.74
CA THR A 88 -8.02 -7.55 -10.82
C THR A 88 -7.64 -6.09 -10.61
N VAL A 89 -6.75 -5.86 -9.65
CA VAL A 89 -6.24 -4.52 -9.35
C VAL A 89 -5.33 -4.03 -10.48
N GLU A 90 -5.59 -2.82 -10.99
CA GLU A 90 -4.72 -2.14 -11.95
C GLU A 90 -3.62 -1.34 -11.25
N THR A 91 -4.02 -0.49 -10.30
CA THR A 91 -3.13 0.47 -9.62
C THR A 91 -3.35 0.40 -8.12
N SER A 92 -2.27 0.26 -7.35
CA SER A 92 -2.32 0.22 -5.90
C SER A 92 -1.09 0.86 -5.24
N ASN A 93 -1.25 1.25 -3.99
CA ASN A 93 -0.16 1.59 -3.09
C ASN A 93 -0.27 0.78 -1.79
N ASN A 94 0.84 0.31 -1.28
CA ASN A 94 0.95 -0.24 0.05
C ASN A 94 1.82 0.67 0.92
N LEU A 95 1.21 1.40 1.86
CA LEU A 95 1.91 2.11 2.92
C LEU A 95 2.39 1.07 3.93
N ALA A 96 3.54 0.48 3.65
CA ALA A 96 3.97 -0.78 4.24
C ALA A 96 4.64 -0.61 5.59
N ILE A 97 5.45 0.43 5.77
CA ILE A 97 6.28 0.57 6.96
C ILE A 97 6.35 2.05 7.37
N VAL A 98 6.09 2.33 8.64
CA VAL A 98 6.39 3.60 9.28
C VAL A 98 7.33 3.30 10.45
N LYS A 99 8.50 3.92 10.47
CA LYS A 99 9.49 3.76 11.53
C LYS A 99 9.85 5.12 12.10
N GLY A 100 9.72 5.27 13.42
CA GLY A 100 10.22 6.41 14.19
C GLY A 100 11.32 5.96 15.14
N GLY A 101 12.36 6.76 15.29
CA GLY A 101 13.46 6.52 16.23
C GLY A 101 14.69 7.36 15.89
N GLU A 102 15.55 7.57 16.85
CA GLU A 102 16.86 8.27 16.67
C GLU A 102 16.76 9.63 15.96
N GLY A 103 15.68 10.39 16.25
CA GLY A 103 15.42 11.69 15.61
C GLY A 103 15.01 11.63 14.14
N LYS A 104 14.60 10.47 13.66
CA LYS A 104 14.27 10.19 12.27
C LYS A 104 12.93 9.49 12.13
N ILE A 105 12.22 9.81 11.05
CA ILE A 105 11.02 9.08 10.63
C ILE A 105 11.25 8.60 9.20
N GLU A 106 11.01 7.33 8.96
CA GLU A 106 11.12 6.72 7.64
C GLU A 106 9.80 6.04 7.29
N ILE A 107 9.33 6.29 6.07
CA ILE A 107 8.11 5.71 5.53
C ILE A 107 8.47 4.99 4.25
N TYR A 108 8.09 3.70 4.16
CA TYR A 108 8.35 2.89 2.99
C TYR A 108 7.04 2.40 2.40
N MET A 109 6.94 2.56 1.10
CA MET A 109 5.76 2.19 0.32
C MET A 109 6.14 1.32 -0.87
N LEU A 110 5.15 0.62 -1.41
CA LEU A 110 5.26 -0.09 -2.67
C LEU A 110 4.06 0.26 -3.54
N MET A 111 4.32 0.99 -4.61
CA MET A 111 3.32 1.31 -5.64
C MET A 111 3.43 0.32 -6.79
N ARG A 112 2.29 -0.08 -7.34
CA ARG A 112 2.21 -0.96 -8.50
C ARG A 112 1.12 -0.48 -9.45
N SER A 113 1.35 -0.64 -10.74
CA SER A 113 0.33 -0.46 -11.76
C SER A 113 0.70 -1.24 -13.02
N SER A 114 -0.29 -1.78 -13.72
CA SER A 114 -0.15 -2.30 -15.08
C SER A 114 -0.13 -1.18 -16.13
N VAL A 115 -0.51 0.05 -15.75
CA VAL A 115 -0.54 1.23 -16.62
C VAL A 115 0.50 2.25 -16.17
N GLU A 116 1.48 2.53 -17.01
CA GLU A 116 2.63 3.39 -16.70
C GLU A 116 2.21 4.79 -16.24
N THR A 117 1.33 5.43 -16.99
CA THR A 117 0.84 6.78 -16.66
C THR A 117 0.08 6.84 -15.33
N ALA A 118 -0.64 5.78 -14.99
CA ALA A 118 -1.34 5.68 -13.70
C ALA A 118 -0.36 5.49 -12.54
N LYS A 119 0.72 4.71 -12.74
CA LYS A 119 1.81 4.56 -11.78
C LYS A 119 2.47 5.91 -11.49
N MET A 120 2.80 6.65 -12.54
CA MET A 120 3.42 7.97 -12.42
C MET A 120 2.49 8.97 -11.73
N SER A 121 1.21 8.98 -12.07
CA SER A 121 0.21 9.82 -11.41
C SER A 121 0.11 9.52 -9.91
N LEU A 122 0.05 8.24 -9.53
CA LEU A 122 0.04 7.84 -8.13
C LEU A 122 1.33 8.27 -7.40
N ALA A 123 2.50 8.11 -8.03
CA ALA A 123 3.76 8.56 -7.48
C ALA A 123 3.77 10.07 -7.20
N GLN A 124 3.25 10.89 -8.13
CA GLN A 124 3.12 12.34 -7.95
C GLN A 124 2.17 12.71 -6.80
N VAL A 125 1.04 12.01 -6.66
CA VAL A 125 0.11 12.23 -5.54
C VAL A 125 0.80 11.93 -4.21
N VAL A 126 1.48 10.79 -4.10
CA VAL A 126 2.24 10.41 -2.90
C VAL A 126 3.34 11.43 -2.61
N GLN A 127 4.09 11.83 -3.63
CA GLN A 127 5.12 12.87 -3.50
C GLN A 127 4.53 14.17 -2.93
N SER A 128 3.43 14.66 -3.50
CA SER A 128 2.77 15.89 -3.06
C SER A 128 2.32 15.81 -1.60
N VAL A 129 1.77 14.68 -1.16
CA VAL A 129 1.37 14.47 0.24
C VAL A 129 2.56 14.64 1.20
N PHE A 130 3.70 14.04 0.87
CA PHE A 130 4.88 14.10 1.73
C PHE A 130 5.66 15.42 1.60
N GLU A 131 5.61 16.10 0.46
CA GLU A 131 6.11 17.47 0.33
C GLU A 131 5.31 18.46 1.19
N LEU A 132 3.98 18.36 1.18
CA LEU A 132 3.11 19.15 2.05
C LEU A 132 3.36 18.86 3.55
N ALA A 133 3.78 17.63 3.87
CA ALA A 133 4.19 17.25 5.22
C ALA A 133 5.64 17.67 5.57
N GLU A 134 6.32 18.39 4.69
CA GLU A 134 7.70 18.86 4.86
C GLU A 134 8.73 17.71 4.99
N ALA A 135 8.53 16.61 4.25
CA ALA A 135 9.51 15.54 4.23
C ALA A 135 10.86 16.01 3.62
N ASN A 136 11.95 15.75 4.32
CA ASN A 136 13.28 16.18 3.91
C ASN A 136 13.78 15.47 2.66
N LYS A 137 13.31 14.26 2.41
CA LYS A 137 13.79 13.41 1.33
C LYS A 137 12.72 12.46 0.85
N ILE A 138 12.47 12.45 -0.45
CA ILE A 138 11.57 11.53 -1.12
C ILE A 138 12.36 10.86 -2.23
N ASN A 139 12.37 9.53 -2.27
CA ASN A 139 13.08 8.76 -3.29
C ASN A 139 12.16 7.69 -3.88
N PHE A 140 12.17 7.58 -5.19
CA PHE A 140 11.58 6.48 -5.93
C PHE A 140 12.69 5.55 -6.42
N THR A 141 12.53 4.25 -6.22
CA THR A 141 13.56 3.26 -6.57
C THR A 141 12.93 1.94 -6.99
N GLY A 142 13.64 1.14 -7.78
CA GLY A 142 13.18 -0.19 -8.20
C GLY A 142 12.04 -0.12 -9.21
N GLU A 143 12.07 0.89 -10.06
CA GLU A 143 11.08 1.07 -11.11
C GLU A 143 11.21 0.02 -12.20
N TYR A 144 10.06 -0.47 -12.67
CA TYR A 144 9.93 -1.30 -13.86
C TYR A 144 8.63 -0.96 -14.59
N PRO A 145 8.58 -1.16 -15.93
CA PRO A 145 7.40 -0.82 -16.72
C PRO A 145 6.18 -1.67 -16.34
N GLY A 146 5.00 -1.08 -16.44
CA GLY A 146 3.74 -1.80 -16.38
C GLY A 146 3.55 -2.68 -17.62
N TRP A 147 2.76 -3.72 -17.50
CA TRP A 147 2.35 -4.56 -18.63
C TRP A 147 0.82 -4.67 -18.66
N LYS A 148 0.23 -3.76 -19.42
CA LYS A 148 -1.23 -3.73 -19.57
C LYS A 148 -1.71 -4.97 -20.31
N PRO A 149 -2.66 -5.76 -19.77
CA PRO A 149 -3.22 -6.91 -20.45
C PRO A 149 -3.84 -6.53 -21.81
N ASN A 150 -3.51 -7.26 -22.86
CA ASN A 150 -4.11 -7.13 -24.17
C ASN A 150 -5.10 -8.28 -24.43
N PRO A 151 -6.42 -8.06 -24.35
CA PRO A 151 -7.42 -9.09 -24.57
C PRO A 151 -7.46 -9.59 -26.03
N ASP A 152 -6.93 -8.82 -26.98
CA ASP A 152 -6.93 -9.16 -28.40
C ASP A 152 -5.60 -9.72 -28.92
N SER A 153 -4.67 -10.04 -28.01
CA SER A 153 -3.37 -10.59 -28.34
C SER A 153 -3.48 -11.85 -29.22
N ALA A 154 -2.83 -11.84 -30.37
CA ALA A 154 -2.80 -12.98 -31.31
C ALA A 154 -2.13 -14.19 -30.67
N ILE A 155 -0.98 -14.00 -30.03
CA ILE A 155 -0.25 -15.09 -29.36
C ILE A 155 -1.09 -15.73 -28.24
N ARG A 156 -1.90 -14.97 -27.52
CA ARG A 156 -2.80 -15.51 -26.50
C ARG A 156 -3.81 -16.48 -27.12
N LYS A 157 -4.42 -16.10 -28.25
CA LYS A 157 -5.40 -16.96 -28.97
C LYS A 157 -4.76 -18.26 -29.42
N GLU A 158 -3.58 -18.20 -30.03
CA GLU A 158 -2.83 -19.39 -30.42
C GLU A 158 -2.47 -20.27 -29.22
N MET A 159 -2.04 -19.69 -28.10
CA MET A 159 -1.75 -20.42 -26.87
C MET A 159 -2.99 -21.11 -26.29
N GLU A 160 -4.17 -20.48 -26.33
CA GLU A 160 -5.44 -21.09 -25.91
C GLU A 160 -5.76 -22.32 -26.78
N GLU A 161 -5.59 -22.22 -28.11
CA GLU A 161 -5.83 -23.31 -29.05
C GLU A 161 -4.85 -24.49 -28.83
N VAL A 162 -3.57 -24.19 -28.66
CA VAL A 162 -2.55 -25.22 -28.39
C VAL A 162 -2.82 -25.91 -27.05
N TYR A 163 -3.17 -25.15 -26.02
CA TYR A 163 -3.49 -25.69 -24.71
C TYR A 163 -4.73 -26.60 -24.74
N MET A 164 -5.78 -26.17 -25.45
CA MET A 164 -6.97 -26.98 -25.67
C MET A 164 -6.62 -28.30 -26.42
N LYS A 165 -5.75 -28.22 -27.40
CA LYS A 165 -5.31 -29.38 -28.19
C LYS A 165 -4.52 -30.40 -27.37
N LEU A 166 -3.68 -29.89 -26.44
CA LEU A 166 -2.81 -30.75 -25.62
C LEU A 166 -3.54 -31.33 -24.40
N TYR A 167 -4.43 -30.54 -23.78
CA TYR A 167 -5.02 -30.91 -22.50
C TYR A 167 -6.54 -31.13 -22.52
N GLY A 168 -7.20 -30.89 -23.64
CA GLY A 168 -8.66 -31.11 -23.81
C GLY A 168 -9.55 -30.18 -23.00
N LYS A 169 -8.99 -29.08 -22.43
CA LYS A 169 -9.71 -28.09 -21.64
C LYS A 169 -9.25 -26.68 -21.94
N LYS A 170 -10.14 -25.70 -21.81
CA LYS A 170 -9.81 -24.30 -21.99
C LYS A 170 -8.97 -23.80 -20.79
N PRO A 171 -7.86 -23.06 -21.01
CA PRO A 171 -7.11 -22.46 -19.93
C PRO A 171 -7.88 -21.27 -19.31
N GLU A 172 -7.65 -21.02 -18.05
CA GLU A 172 -8.07 -19.77 -17.41
C GLU A 172 -7.06 -18.67 -17.73
N ILE A 173 -7.57 -17.54 -18.21
CA ILE A 173 -6.76 -16.35 -18.52
C ILE A 173 -6.83 -15.42 -17.33
N MET A 174 -5.69 -15.19 -16.70
CA MET A 174 -5.59 -14.31 -15.53
C MET A 174 -4.54 -13.24 -15.76
N ALA A 175 -4.73 -12.09 -15.12
CA ALA A 175 -3.68 -11.08 -14.97
C ALA A 175 -3.14 -11.12 -13.56
N ILE A 176 -1.86 -10.81 -13.40
CA ILE A 176 -1.24 -10.65 -12.08
C ILE A 176 -0.82 -9.21 -11.87
N HIS A 177 -0.95 -8.74 -10.64
CA HIS A 177 -0.52 -7.40 -10.23
C HIS A 177 0.98 -7.38 -9.90
N ALA A 178 1.81 -7.69 -10.89
CA ALA A 178 3.27 -7.76 -10.77
C ALA A 178 3.96 -7.31 -12.06
N GLY A 179 5.24 -6.91 -11.95
CA GLY A 179 6.11 -6.73 -13.10
C GLY A 179 6.55 -8.08 -13.64
N LEU A 180 6.49 -8.22 -14.96
CA LEU A 180 6.94 -9.38 -15.68
C LEU A 180 8.02 -8.97 -16.69
N GLU A 181 8.90 -9.90 -17.02
CA GLU A 181 9.94 -9.72 -18.05
C GLU A 181 9.34 -9.26 -19.38
N CYS A 182 8.13 -9.74 -19.71
CA CYS A 182 7.41 -9.33 -20.91
C CYS A 182 7.10 -7.82 -20.97
N GLY A 183 6.89 -7.18 -19.82
CA GLY A 183 6.73 -5.72 -19.75
C GLY A 183 8.02 -4.98 -20.09
N ILE A 184 9.16 -5.50 -19.62
CA ILE A 184 10.49 -4.93 -19.92
C ILE A 184 10.82 -5.14 -21.39
N LEU A 185 10.64 -6.37 -21.90
CA LEU A 185 10.91 -6.71 -23.31
C LEU A 185 10.00 -5.92 -24.24
N GLY A 186 8.70 -5.83 -23.96
CA GLY A 186 7.75 -5.06 -24.76
C GLY A 186 8.01 -3.57 -24.78
N SER A 187 8.63 -3.00 -23.73
CA SER A 187 9.08 -1.60 -23.73
C SER A 187 10.24 -1.37 -24.69
N ALA A 188 11.17 -2.35 -24.79
CA ALA A 188 12.32 -2.26 -25.67
C ALA A 188 11.96 -2.68 -27.13
N TYR A 189 11.02 -3.58 -27.28
CA TYR A 189 10.61 -4.17 -28.56
C TYR A 189 9.07 -4.11 -28.74
N PRO A 190 8.50 -2.93 -29.00
CA PRO A 190 7.04 -2.73 -29.04
C PRO A 190 6.31 -3.49 -30.18
N HIS A 191 7.06 -4.13 -31.06
CA HIS A 191 6.50 -4.92 -32.17
C HIS A 191 6.44 -6.45 -31.89
N TRP A 192 6.83 -6.86 -30.69
CA TRP A 192 6.86 -8.27 -30.29
C TRP A 192 5.52 -8.69 -29.63
#